data_bba4249f1ffffaf4a214e52195341fd1
#
_entry.id   bba4249f1ffffaf4a214e52195341fd1
#
_cell.length_a   1.000
_cell.length_b   1.000
_cell.length_c   1.000
_cell.angle_alpha   90.00
_cell.angle_beta   90.00
_cell.angle_gamma   90.00
#
_symmetry.space_group_name_H-M   'P 1'
#
loop_
_entity.id
_entity.type
_entity.pdbx_description
1 polymer ?
#
loop_
_entity_poly.entity_id
_entity_poly.type
_entity_poly.pdbx_seq_one_letter_code
_entity_poly.pdbx_strand_id
1 'polypeptide(L)'
;MKTSDKTIYKNMSLCSFGNGANLTAVDSKDGKIVRMRPVHYDEHYTKEDLNYWTINAKGHSFEPGMKTLNSPFTFIYKTRTYSPNRVPFPLKRVDWDPNGERNPQNRGKSKYERISWDEATDIIASEIVRIDKTYGRNSIFCQGDGHGETGSIHGPHGTMANLLDMTGGLTMQARQPDSWEGWYWGAKHAWGNEPLGQNTHQHNLFKDISENSDAVLFWGCDPETTPWGWSGQQASRLCFWFSEIGVEQIHIAPDVNYANAVHADRWIPVLPNTDAALQLAIAYVWMTEGTYDKDYVESHTEGFDWFEYYVLGNEDGVPKTPEWAEEKCHVPAYRIKALARYWASHNLSIGHCNGGSYIRSCYSHEPARLEVYLLAMQAVGKPGRNQVKFIEWALIGMDSFNPLPPGHFLPEVRACYHGSVLGELPASFIPKTLVPQCINVEDGEKVEWYGHTTSRHHRTDQFKKFQFPQDGDHGIKMIWSDSPCWSTCWNGGNEFQDALLNPNLEFFLVQHPWMENDTLFADMILPISTTLELDDFGVDTYSGQFNSIIWEQRACDRQLESLSDYEAVVEVA
;
A
#
# COMPACT_ATOMS: atom_id res chain seq x y z
N MET A 1 -5.49 11.36 41.30
CA MET A 1 -4.35 11.92 40.54
C MET A 1 -4.72 11.97 39.07
N LYS A 2 -4.53 13.10 38.40
CA LYS A 2 -4.66 13.13 36.94
C LYS A 2 -3.62 12.17 36.38
N THR A 3 -4.03 11.24 35.55
CA THR A 3 -3.16 10.24 34.91
C THR A 3 -2.34 10.82 33.77
N SER A 4 -2.70 12.01 33.29
CA SER A 4 -2.04 12.76 32.21
C SER A 4 -2.17 14.26 32.46
N ASP A 5 -1.24 15.04 31.91
CA ASP A 5 -1.25 16.50 31.97
C ASP A 5 -1.90 17.09 30.70
N LYS A 6 -1.81 16.36 29.59
CA LYS A 6 -2.27 16.76 28.27
C LYS A 6 -2.86 15.56 27.53
N THR A 7 -3.98 15.77 26.85
CA THR A 7 -4.51 14.88 25.82
C THR A 7 -4.46 15.62 24.49
N ILE A 8 -3.91 15.01 23.50
CA ILE A 8 -3.88 15.50 22.12
C ILE A 8 -4.45 14.47 21.17
N TYR A 9 -4.77 14.90 19.99
CA TYR A 9 -5.33 14.04 18.94
C TYR A 9 -4.31 13.90 17.83
N LYS A 10 -4.08 12.66 17.41
CA LYS A 10 -3.16 12.29 16.33
C LYS A 10 -3.84 11.39 15.35
N ASN A 11 -3.53 11.57 14.12
CA ASN A 11 -3.87 10.62 13.08
C ASN A 11 -2.78 9.54 13.03
N MET A 12 -3.16 8.29 13.26
CA MET A 12 -2.21 7.19 13.46
C MET A 12 -2.38 6.11 12.39
N SER A 13 -2.38 6.50 11.14
CA SER A 13 -2.36 5.54 10.05
C SER A 13 -1.06 4.73 10.02
N LEU A 14 -1.18 3.46 9.72
CA LEU A 14 -0.03 2.59 9.47
C LEU A 14 0.52 2.72 8.05
N CYS A 15 -0.24 3.36 7.18
CA CYS A 15 0.14 3.55 5.81
C CYS A 15 0.74 4.93 5.63
N SER A 16 1.88 4.99 4.99
CA SER A 16 2.63 6.20 4.72
C SER A 16 1.95 7.18 3.74
N PHE A 17 0.69 6.99 3.43
CA PHE A 17 -0.09 7.89 2.58
C PHE A 17 -0.59 9.16 3.29
N GLY A 18 -0.09 9.44 4.45
CA GLY A 18 -0.14 10.75 5.09
C GLY A 18 -1.47 11.20 5.69
N ASN A 19 -2.59 10.63 5.30
CA ASN A 19 -3.91 11.08 5.72
C ASN A 19 -4.74 9.91 6.20
N GLY A 20 -4.24 9.28 7.21
CA GLY A 20 -4.85 8.07 7.70
C GLY A 20 -6.05 8.32 8.57
N ALA A 21 -6.72 7.29 8.86
CA ALA A 21 -8.05 7.20 9.39
C ALA A 21 -8.12 6.65 10.81
N ASN A 22 -7.05 6.67 11.56
CA ASN A 22 -7.03 6.17 12.92
C ASN A 22 -6.86 7.30 13.93
N LEU A 23 -7.81 8.22 13.97
CA LEU A 23 -7.80 9.30 14.95
C LEU A 23 -7.71 8.72 16.36
N THR A 24 -6.65 9.11 17.07
CA THR A 24 -6.26 8.55 18.36
C THR A 24 -6.07 9.67 19.37
N ALA A 25 -6.61 9.50 20.56
CA ALA A 25 -6.29 10.33 21.70
C ALA A 25 -5.00 9.84 22.36
N VAL A 26 -4.03 10.72 22.46
CA VAL A 26 -2.72 10.46 23.04
C VAL A 26 -2.59 11.27 24.33
N ASP A 27 -2.50 10.56 25.44
CA ASP A 27 -2.33 11.16 26.78
C ASP A 27 -0.84 11.22 27.11
N SER A 28 -0.37 12.38 27.50
CA SER A 28 1.04 12.64 27.83
C SER A 28 1.19 13.20 29.24
N LYS A 29 2.34 12.94 29.84
CA LYS A 29 2.75 13.46 31.12
C LYS A 29 4.25 13.70 31.12
N ASP A 30 4.67 14.87 31.59
CA ASP A 30 6.08 15.26 31.69
C ASP A 30 6.85 15.04 30.36
N GLY A 31 6.24 15.45 29.23
CA GLY A 31 6.81 15.31 27.89
C GLY A 31 6.86 13.87 27.34
N LYS A 32 6.23 12.89 28.01
CA LYS A 32 6.22 11.49 27.59
C LYS A 32 4.80 10.97 27.38
N ILE A 33 4.64 10.11 26.40
CA ILE A 33 3.38 9.42 26.13
C ILE A 33 3.14 8.36 27.20
N VAL A 34 2.01 8.46 27.88
CA VAL A 34 1.61 7.47 28.90
C VAL A 34 0.56 6.51 28.39
N ARG A 35 -0.35 6.97 27.51
CA ARG A 35 -1.44 6.16 27.00
C ARG A 35 -1.89 6.63 25.61
N MET A 36 -2.27 5.66 24.78
CA MET A 36 -3.01 5.89 23.53
C MET A 36 -4.38 5.20 23.64
N ARG A 37 -5.42 5.85 23.16
CA ARG A 37 -6.80 5.36 23.26
C ARG A 37 -7.67 5.87 22.13
N PRO A 38 -8.80 5.21 21.85
CA PRO A 38 -9.79 5.72 20.92
C PRO A 38 -10.28 7.12 21.30
N VAL A 39 -10.68 7.89 20.29
CA VAL A 39 -11.41 9.15 20.47
C VAL A 39 -12.90 8.83 20.59
N HIS A 40 -13.55 9.45 21.55
CA HIS A 40 -14.98 9.42 21.73
C HIS A 40 -15.58 10.69 21.15
N TYR A 41 -16.19 10.60 19.99
CA TYR A 41 -16.83 11.75 19.34
C TYR A 41 -18.03 12.26 20.12
N ASP A 42 -18.75 11.36 20.81
CA ASP A 42 -19.90 11.67 21.67
C ASP A 42 -19.55 12.49 22.92
N GLU A 43 -18.26 12.61 23.27
CA GLU A 43 -17.80 13.57 24.30
C GLU A 43 -17.83 15.03 23.79
N HIS A 44 -17.89 15.25 22.48
CA HIS A 44 -17.71 16.58 21.87
C HIS A 44 -18.81 16.94 20.86
N TYR A 45 -19.48 15.97 20.26
CA TYR A 45 -20.39 16.15 19.13
C TYR A 45 -21.67 15.33 19.29
N THR A 46 -22.77 15.82 18.75
CA THR A 46 -23.99 15.05 18.53
C THR A 46 -23.95 14.34 17.17
N LYS A 47 -24.88 13.43 16.91
CA LYS A 47 -25.00 12.79 15.60
C LYS A 47 -25.31 13.82 14.49
N GLU A 48 -26.06 14.84 14.82
CA GLU A 48 -26.45 15.91 13.93
C GLU A 48 -25.25 16.77 13.50
N ASP A 49 -24.25 16.93 14.38
CA ASP A 49 -23.03 17.69 14.09
C ASP A 49 -22.10 16.95 13.11
N LEU A 50 -22.21 15.62 13.01
CA LEU A 50 -21.23 14.75 12.36
C LEU A 50 -21.62 14.26 10.97
N ASN A 51 -22.67 14.82 10.35
CA ASN A 51 -23.17 14.31 9.07
C ASN A 51 -23.34 12.78 9.07
N TYR A 52 -24.10 12.29 10.04
CA TYR A 52 -24.26 10.88 10.34
C TYR A 52 -24.95 10.11 9.22
N TRP A 53 -24.42 8.98 8.82
CA TRP A 53 -24.94 8.17 7.73
C TRP A 53 -25.39 6.78 8.20
N THR A 54 -26.25 6.12 7.43
CA THR A 54 -26.74 4.78 7.71
C THR A 54 -26.89 3.95 6.44
N ILE A 55 -26.69 2.63 6.57
CA ILE A 55 -27.09 1.63 5.58
C ILE A 55 -28.21 0.81 6.20
N ASN A 56 -29.37 0.77 5.56
CA ASN A 56 -30.50 -0.03 6.01
C ASN A 56 -30.68 -1.23 5.09
N ALA A 57 -30.72 -2.44 5.64
CA ALA A 57 -30.96 -3.66 4.87
C ALA A 57 -31.61 -4.73 5.76
N LYS A 58 -32.53 -5.50 5.20
CA LYS A 58 -33.15 -6.66 5.84
C LYS A 58 -33.71 -6.39 7.25
N GLY A 59 -34.17 -5.17 7.49
CA GLY A 59 -34.74 -4.74 8.78
C GLY A 59 -33.75 -4.29 9.84
N HIS A 60 -32.47 -4.19 9.51
CA HIS A 60 -31.39 -3.75 10.37
C HIS A 60 -30.77 -2.45 9.85
N SER A 61 -30.01 -1.75 10.70
CA SER A 61 -29.27 -0.53 10.36
C SER A 61 -27.80 -0.65 10.73
N PHE A 62 -26.93 -0.36 9.78
CA PHE A 62 -25.50 -0.20 10.00
C PHE A 62 -25.15 1.27 10.06
N GLU A 63 -24.47 1.67 11.12
CA GLU A 63 -24.15 3.07 11.40
C GLU A 63 -22.67 3.23 11.75
N PRO A 64 -22.05 4.39 11.50
CA PRO A 64 -20.72 4.67 12.03
C PRO A 64 -20.76 4.72 13.56
N GLY A 65 -19.71 4.23 14.21
CA GLY A 65 -19.60 4.34 15.65
C GLY A 65 -19.26 5.78 16.08
N MET A 66 -19.75 6.18 17.25
CA MET A 66 -19.35 7.45 17.88
C MET A 66 -17.99 7.38 18.59
N LYS A 67 -17.24 6.32 18.35
CA LYS A 67 -15.92 6.06 18.88
C LYS A 67 -15.00 5.61 17.74
N THR A 68 -13.77 6.11 17.70
CA THR A 68 -12.81 5.65 16.69
C THR A 68 -12.42 4.19 16.90
N LEU A 69 -12.22 3.49 15.80
CA LEU A 69 -11.83 2.09 15.78
C LEU A 69 -10.34 1.99 15.44
N ASN A 70 -9.52 2.07 16.48
CA ASN A 70 -8.08 1.99 16.31
C ASN A 70 -7.63 0.54 16.12
N SER A 71 -6.74 0.32 15.19
CA SER A 71 -6.09 -0.97 15.04
C SER A 71 -5.22 -1.29 16.26
N PRO A 72 -4.95 -2.57 16.56
CA PRO A 72 -4.03 -2.96 17.63
C PRO A 72 -2.66 -2.29 17.53
N PHE A 73 -2.15 -2.09 16.33
CA PHE A 73 -0.87 -1.41 16.08
C PHE A 73 -0.85 0.02 16.62
N THR A 74 -1.96 0.75 16.54
CA THR A 74 -2.07 2.11 17.04
C THR A 74 -1.66 2.20 18.51
N PHE A 75 -2.10 1.24 19.33
CA PHE A 75 -1.85 1.28 20.78
C PHE A 75 -0.41 0.96 21.16
N ILE A 76 0.32 0.25 20.33
CA ILE A 76 1.73 -0.07 20.56
C ILE A 76 2.68 0.91 19.86
N TYR A 77 2.17 1.80 19.05
CA TYR A 77 2.96 2.71 18.21
C TYR A 77 3.93 3.58 19.04
N LYS A 78 3.53 3.99 20.23
CA LYS A 78 4.42 4.72 21.15
C LYS A 78 5.74 3.99 21.45
N THR A 79 5.76 2.66 21.38
CA THR A 79 6.99 1.89 21.62
C THR A 79 8.03 2.11 20.54
N ARG A 80 7.60 2.42 19.32
CA ARG A 80 8.49 2.77 18.20
C ARG A 80 9.20 4.11 18.45
N THR A 81 8.47 5.10 18.97
CA THR A 81 9.04 6.41 19.33
C THR A 81 10.19 6.27 20.34
N TYR A 82 10.05 5.37 21.30
CA TYR A 82 11.05 5.13 22.35
C TYR A 82 11.92 3.89 22.09
N SER A 83 11.98 3.41 20.85
CA SER A 83 12.79 2.25 20.49
C SER A 83 14.28 2.53 20.77
N PRO A 84 15.02 1.54 21.33
CA PRO A 84 16.47 1.67 21.49
C PRO A 84 17.22 1.67 20.15
N ASN A 85 16.55 1.27 19.06
CA ASN A 85 17.11 1.27 17.72
C ASN A 85 16.94 2.61 16.98
N ARG A 86 16.45 3.66 17.65
CA ARG A 86 16.38 5.00 17.04
C ARG A 86 17.76 5.47 16.59
N VAL A 87 17.81 6.04 15.39
CA VAL A 87 18.99 6.77 14.90
C VAL A 87 19.18 7.98 15.81
N PRO A 88 20.30 8.10 16.55
CA PRO A 88 20.40 9.11 17.61
C PRO A 88 20.83 10.50 17.14
N PHE A 89 21.60 10.58 16.09
CA PHE A 89 22.19 11.78 15.49
C PHE A 89 22.60 11.47 14.05
N PRO A 90 22.95 12.46 13.22
CA PRO A 90 23.49 12.19 11.89
C PRO A 90 24.72 11.28 11.95
N LEU A 91 24.73 10.27 11.10
CA LEU A 91 25.73 9.22 11.07
C LEU A 91 26.38 9.15 9.69
N LYS A 92 27.70 9.04 9.65
CA LYS A 92 28.48 8.82 8.45
C LYS A 92 29.27 7.53 8.59
N ARG A 93 29.36 6.72 7.54
CA ARG A 93 30.18 5.50 7.50
C ARG A 93 31.65 5.88 7.61
N VAL A 94 32.39 5.25 8.55
CA VAL A 94 33.77 5.65 8.91
C VAL A 94 34.79 5.51 7.78
N ASP A 95 34.54 4.68 6.79
CA ASP A 95 35.41 4.42 5.67
C ASP A 95 34.84 4.92 4.32
N TRP A 96 33.83 5.79 4.38
CA TRP A 96 33.32 6.53 3.25
C TRP A 96 33.74 8.00 3.32
N ASP A 97 34.43 8.48 2.30
CA ASP A 97 34.87 9.87 2.19
C ASP A 97 34.32 10.45 0.87
N PRO A 98 33.50 11.53 0.90
CA PRO A 98 32.96 12.15 -0.31
C PRO A 98 34.05 12.70 -1.24
N ASN A 99 35.24 13.05 -0.69
CA ASN A 99 36.39 13.58 -1.42
C ASN A 99 37.50 12.54 -1.64
N GLY A 100 37.30 11.30 -1.19
CA GLY A 100 38.30 10.25 -1.20
C GLY A 100 37.75 8.88 -1.58
N GLU A 101 38.13 7.87 -0.79
CA GLU A 101 37.71 6.49 -0.99
C GLU A 101 36.26 6.30 -0.53
N ARG A 102 35.41 5.79 -1.41
CA ARG A 102 33.98 5.58 -1.12
C ARG A 102 33.67 4.20 -0.56
N ASN A 103 34.50 3.22 -0.83
CA ASN A 103 34.45 1.87 -0.28
C ASN A 103 33.04 1.21 -0.27
N PRO A 104 32.33 1.15 -1.40
CA PRO A 104 30.97 0.60 -1.45
C PRO A 104 30.91 -0.88 -1.02
N GLN A 105 31.99 -1.63 -1.25
CA GLN A 105 32.11 -3.06 -0.85
C GLN A 105 32.04 -3.28 0.67
N ASN A 106 32.15 -2.24 1.45
CA ASN A 106 32.08 -2.28 2.92
C ASN A 106 30.71 -1.88 3.46
N ARG A 107 29.76 -1.50 2.61
CA ARG A 107 28.38 -1.24 3.03
C ARG A 107 27.81 -2.48 3.72
N GLY A 108 27.04 -2.29 4.77
CA GLY A 108 26.53 -3.37 5.62
C GLY A 108 27.53 -3.99 6.59
N LYS A 109 28.82 -3.60 6.54
CA LYS A 109 29.90 -4.16 7.39
C LYS A 109 30.62 -3.09 8.21
N SER A 110 30.72 -1.88 7.69
CA SER A 110 31.40 -0.76 8.34
C SER A 110 30.65 -0.26 9.54
N LYS A 111 31.39 0.43 10.41
CA LYS A 111 30.83 1.20 11.53
C LYS A 111 30.45 2.60 11.07
N TYR A 112 29.71 3.28 11.92
CA TYR A 112 29.33 4.67 11.74
C TYR A 112 30.00 5.55 12.80
N GLU A 113 30.28 6.79 12.41
CA GLU A 113 30.68 7.87 13.30
C GLU A 113 29.60 8.95 13.34
N ARG A 114 29.50 9.65 14.45
CA ARG A 114 28.63 10.81 14.59
C ARG A 114 29.24 11.99 13.85
N ILE A 115 28.40 12.69 13.10
CA ILE A 115 28.69 14.02 12.54
C ILE A 115 27.65 15.03 13.00
N SER A 116 27.89 16.33 12.78
CA SER A 116 26.87 17.35 13.06
C SER A 116 25.83 17.42 11.92
N TRP A 117 24.69 18.06 12.19
CA TRP A 117 23.71 18.35 11.14
C TRP A 117 24.32 19.25 10.06
N ASP A 118 25.05 20.31 10.44
CA ASP A 118 25.71 21.21 9.48
C ASP A 118 26.67 20.44 8.57
N GLU A 119 27.49 19.55 9.14
CA GLU A 119 28.39 18.71 8.32
C GLU A 119 27.61 17.75 7.41
N ALA A 120 26.52 17.16 7.90
CA ALA A 120 25.70 16.25 7.12
C ALA A 120 25.05 16.95 5.93
N THR A 121 24.44 18.10 6.15
CA THR A 121 23.74 18.88 5.11
C THR A 121 24.73 19.45 4.09
N ASP A 122 25.90 19.94 4.50
CA ASP A 122 26.97 20.38 3.61
C ASP A 122 27.45 19.25 2.68
N ILE A 123 27.64 18.04 3.22
CA ILE A 123 28.03 16.87 2.42
C ILE A 123 26.93 16.52 1.42
N ILE A 124 25.67 16.43 1.86
CA ILE A 124 24.55 16.08 0.99
C ILE A 124 24.39 17.07 -0.14
N ALA A 125 24.36 18.36 0.16
CA ALA A 125 24.25 19.41 -0.84
C ALA A 125 25.43 19.37 -1.85
N SER A 126 26.65 19.16 -1.34
CA SER A 126 27.85 19.05 -2.18
C SER A 126 27.80 17.83 -3.10
N GLU A 127 27.34 16.68 -2.61
CA GLU A 127 27.19 15.46 -3.42
C GLU A 127 26.09 15.60 -4.48
N ILE A 128 24.95 16.21 -4.16
CA ILE A 128 23.89 16.52 -5.13
C ILE A 128 24.47 17.39 -6.26
N VAL A 129 25.16 18.47 -5.92
CA VAL A 129 25.77 19.38 -6.90
C VAL A 129 26.87 18.70 -7.71
N ARG A 130 27.69 17.86 -7.07
CA ARG A 130 28.76 17.13 -7.75
C ARG A 130 28.22 16.13 -8.77
N ILE A 131 27.23 15.33 -8.35
CA ILE A 131 26.61 14.31 -9.19
C ILE A 131 25.89 14.96 -10.37
N ASP A 132 25.14 16.03 -10.11
CA ASP A 132 24.48 16.80 -11.16
C ASP A 132 25.46 17.29 -12.22
N LYS A 133 26.55 17.90 -11.80
CA LYS A 133 27.57 18.41 -12.74
C LYS A 133 28.32 17.33 -13.49
N THR A 134 28.50 16.15 -12.90
CA THR A 134 29.33 15.08 -13.47
C THR A 134 28.51 14.13 -14.34
N TYR A 135 27.30 13.80 -13.92
CA TYR A 135 26.47 12.73 -14.50
C TYR A 135 25.07 13.19 -14.92
N GLY A 136 24.66 14.39 -14.50
CA GLY A 136 23.29 14.88 -14.70
C GLY A 136 22.31 14.47 -13.59
N ARG A 137 21.22 15.23 -13.52
CA ARG A 137 20.20 15.08 -12.45
C ARG A 137 19.53 13.72 -12.41
N ASN A 138 19.32 13.11 -13.56
CA ASN A 138 18.67 11.80 -13.64
C ASN A 138 19.52 10.66 -13.04
N SER A 139 20.78 10.93 -12.65
CA SER A 139 21.60 9.99 -11.87
C SER A 139 21.35 10.03 -10.37
N ILE A 140 20.46 10.92 -9.89
CA ILE A 140 19.99 10.98 -8.51
C ILE A 140 18.63 10.28 -8.43
N PHE A 141 18.59 9.15 -7.77
CA PHE A 141 17.38 8.35 -7.58
C PHE A 141 16.75 8.65 -6.23
N CYS A 142 15.47 9.02 -6.25
CA CYS A 142 14.69 9.27 -5.06
C CYS A 142 13.75 8.09 -4.78
N GLN A 143 13.96 7.46 -3.64
CA GLN A 143 13.08 6.44 -3.11
C GLN A 143 12.21 7.04 -2.01
N GLY A 144 11.04 7.54 -2.38
CA GLY A 144 10.13 8.24 -1.50
C GLY A 144 8.81 7.49 -1.29
N ASP A 145 8.85 6.33 -0.64
CA ASP A 145 7.63 5.57 -0.28
C ASP A 145 7.23 5.79 1.19
N GLY A 146 8.08 6.48 1.93
CA GLY A 146 7.90 6.76 3.34
C GLY A 146 8.27 5.61 4.27
N HIS A 147 8.59 5.97 5.49
CA HIS A 147 8.98 5.03 6.55
C HIS A 147 7.81 4.61 7.46
N GLY A 148 6.59 4.75 6.99
CA GLY A 148 5.38 4.38 7.74
C GLY A 148 4.93 5.43 8.77
N GLU A 149 5.55 6.60 8.79
CA GLU A 149 5.11 7.72 9.61
C GLU A 149 4.03 8.54 8.87
N THR A 150 3.06 8.99 9.60
CA THR A 150 1.94 9.76 9.07
C THR A 150 2.18 11.25 9.25
N GLY A 151 1.94 12.04 8.22
CA GLY A 151 2.03 13.50 8.32
C GLY A 151 1.57 14.16 7.03
N SER A 152 1.09 15.39 7.12
CA SER A 152 0.72 16.20 5.97
C SER A 152 1.84 17.15 5.58
N ILE A 153 2.48 17.79 6.55
CA ILE A 153 3.60 18.71 6.34
C ILE A 153 4.94 17.98 6.56
N HIS A 154 5.04 17.28 7.67
CA HIS A 154 6.26 16.62 8.11
C HIS A 154 6.34 15.14 7.71
N GLY A 155 5.45 14.69 6.84
CA GLY A 155 5.46 13.32 6.35
C GLY A 155 6.58 13.05 5.35
N PRO A 156 7.01 11.79 5.25
CA PRO A 156 8.13 11.42 4.38
C PRO A 156 7.80 11.53 2.89
N HIS A 157 6.55 11.30 2.52
CA HIS A 157 6.16 11.28 1.12
C HIS A 157 6.40 12.62 0.42
N GLY A 158 7.35 12.63 -0.44
CA GLY A 158 7.56 13.66 -1.42
C GLY A 158 8.47 14.81 -1.02
N THR A 159 8.85 14.98 0.24
CA THR A 159 9.71 16.12 0.64
C THR A 159 11.05 16.12 -0.08
N MET A 160 11.73 14.98 -0.15
CA MET A 160 12.99 14.81 -0.90
C MET A 160 12.79 15.03 -2.40
N ALA A 161 11.75 14.42 -2.95
CA ALA A 161 11.42 14.53 -4.37
C ALA A 161 11.10 15.97 -4.76
N ASN A 162 10.39 16.71 -3.90
CA ASN A 162 10.12 18.14 -4.12
C ASN A 162 11.41 18.96 -4.19
N LEU A 163 12.33 18.76 -3.26
CA LEU A 163 13.62 19.46 -3.30
C LEU A 163 14.39 19.14 -4.59
N LEU A 164 14.52 17.87 -4.93
CA LEU A 164 15.25 17.43 -6.12
C LEU A 164 14.62 17.96 -7.41
N ASP A 165 13.29 17.95 -7.52
CA ASP A 165 12.58 18.48 -8.67
C ASP A 165 12.76 20.00 -8.80
N MET A 166 12.58 20.75 -7.70
CA MET A 166 12.79 22.20 -7.67
C MET A 166 14.22 22.62 -8.00
N THR A 167 15.20 21.76 -7.78
CA THR A 167 16.63 22.04 -8.00
C THR A 167 17.19 21.45 -9.29
N GLY A 168 16.37 20.87 -10.15
CA GLY A 168 16.82 20.47 -11.49
C GLY A 168 16.33 19.11 -11.98
N GLY A 169 15.66 18.31 -11.17
CA GLY A 169 15.10 17.01 -11.55
C GLY A 169 15.69 15.82 -10.79
N LEU A 170 15.16 14.65 -11.10
CA LEU A 170 15.49 13.38 -10.43
C LEU A 170 15.07 12.20 -11.30
N THR A 171 15.56 11.02 -10.95
CA THR A 171 14.91 9.76 -11.31
C THR A 171 14.07 9.30 -10.13
N MET A 172 12.81 9.02 -10.37
CA MET A 172 11.87 8.66 -9.32
C MET A 172 11.60 7.16 -9.29
N GLN A 173 11.39 6.62 -8.08
CA GLN A 173 10.84 5.30 -7.95
C GLN A 173 9.38 5.27 -8.41
N ALA A 174 9.10 4.43 -9.40
CA ALA A 174 7.75 4.07 -9.72
C ALA A 174 7.33 2.88 -8.88
N ARG A 175 6.16 2.95 -8.29
CA ARG A 175 5.73 2.08 -7.21
C ARG A 175 5.46 0.64 -7.59
N GLN A 176 5.41 0.28 -8.84
CA GLN A 176 4.94 -1.02 -9.25
C GLN A 176 6.03 -1.90 -9.86
N PRO A 177 5.81 -3.23 -9.88
CA PRO A 177 4.79 -4.01 -9.18
C PRO A 177 5.30 -4.50 -7.81
N ASP A 178 4.69 -4.05 -6.74
CA ASP A 178 4.90 -4.62 -5.41
C ASP A 178 3.57 -4.58 -4.63
N SER A 179 3.49 -4.61 -3.36
CA SER A 179 2.34 -4.41 -2.48
C SER A 179 0.99 -4.66 -3.20
N TRP A 180 0.15 -3.67 -3.36
CA TRP A 180 -1.10 -3.76 -4.15
C TRP A 180 -0.90 -3.95 -5.64
N GLU A 181 0.26 -3.72 -6.10
CA GLU A 181 0.56 -3.60 -7.52
C GLU A 181 0.40 -4.91 -8.26
N GLY A 182 0.50 -6.05 -7.60
CA GLY A 182 0.09 -7.33 -8.19
C GLY A 182 -1.39 -7.30 -8.59
N TRP A 183 -2.23 -6.79 -7.69
CA TRP A 183 -3.65 -6.56 -7.95
C TRP A 183 -3.89 -5.46 -8.98
N TYR A 184 -3.29 -4.30 -8.79
CA TYR A 184 -3.41 -3.20 -9.77
C TYR A 184 -2.98 -3.64 -11.15
N TRP A 185 -1.84 -4.31 -11.25
CA TRP A 185 -1.28 -4.71 -12.53
C TRP A 185 -2.13 -5.78 -13.21
N GLY A 186 -2.43 -6.86 -12.53
CA GLY A 186 -3.19 -7.97 -13.08
C GLY A 186 -4.63 -7.61 -13.40
N ALA A 187 -5.35 -7.07 -12.43
CA ALA A 187 -6.74 -6.70 -12.63
C ALA A 187 -6.91 -5.53 -13.61
N LYS A 188 -5.99 -4.57 -13.61
CA LYS A 188 -5.98 -3.48 -14.58
C LYS A 188 -5.90 -3.96 -16.02
N HIS A 189 -5.10 -4.99 -16.29
CA HIS A 189 -5.00 -5.56 -17.63
C HIS A 189 -6.30 -6.24 -18.07
N ALA A 190 -7.06 -6.80 -17.14
CA ALA A 190 -8.36 -7.38 -17.41
C ALA A 190 -9.47 -6.31 -17.54
N TRP A 191 -9.54 -5.37 -16.61
CA TRP A 191 -10.53 -4.28 -16.64
C TRP A 191 -10.24 -3.21 -17.70
N GLY A 192 -8.99 -3.06 -18.13
CA GLY A 192 -8.52 -1.94 -18.95
C GLY A 192 -8.49 -0.60 -18.19
N ASN A 193 -8.69 -0.64 -16.89
CA ASN A 193 -8.74 0.51 -15.99
C ASN A 193 -8.37 0.06 -14.58
N GLU A 194 -8.08 1.02 -13.71
CA GLU A 194 -7.81 0.70 -12.32
C GLU A 194 -9.10 0.24 -11.61
N PRO A 195 -9.11 -1.00 -11.08
CA PRO A 195 -10.37 -1.64 -10.72
C PRO A 195 -10.84 -1.36 -9.31
N LEU A 196 -10.00 -0.90 -8.42
CA LEU A 196 -10.21 -0.91 -6.97
C LEU A 196 -11.39 -0.07 -6.46
N GLY A 197 -12.50 -0.10 -7.17
CA GLY A 197 -13.72 0.62 -6.81
C GLY A 197 -13.64 2.12 -7.01
N GLN A 198 -12.60 2.62 -7.68
CA GLN A 198 -12.46 4.05 -7.94
C GLN A 198 -13.48 4.59 -8.95
N ASN A 199 -14.10 3.70 -9.70
CA ASN A 199 -15.16 4.05 -10.64
C ASN A 199 -16.56 3.97 -10.02
N THR A 200 -16.68 3.48 -8.78
CA THR A 200 -17.96 3.28 -8.10
C THR A 200 -17.83 3.61 -6.61
N HIS A 201 -18.82 4.29 -6.09
CA HIS A 201 -18.87 4.63 -4.66
C HIS A 201 -18.98 3.37 -3.80
N GLN A 202 -18.02 3.15 -2.91
CA GLN A 202 -17.99 1.98 -2.04
C GLN A 202 -19.26 1.85 -1.17
N HIS A 203 -19.81 2.97 -0.72
CA HIS A 203 -21.07 2.97 0.02
C HIS A 203 -22.19 2.27 -0.76
N ASN A 204 -22.33 2.54 -2.05
CA ASN A 204 -23.33 1.90 -2.89
C ASN A 204 -23.07 0.41 -3.05
N LEU A 205 -21.82 -0.01 -3.17
CA LEU A 205 -21.47 -1.42 -3.24
C LEU A 205 -21.79 -2.17 -1.95
N PHE A 206 -21.45 -1.60 -0.79
CA PHE A 206 -21.77 -2.20 0.50
C PHE A 206 -23.27 -2.23 0.77
N LYS A 207 -24.01 -1.22 0.32
CA LYS A 207 -25.47 -1.23 0.36
C LYS A 207 -26.04 -2.35 -0.51
N ASP A 208 -25.57 -2.49 -1.74
CA ASP A 208 -26.03 -3.53 -2.65
C ASP A 208 -25.69 -4.93 -2.12
N ILE A 209 -24.50 -5.14 -1.57
CA ILE A 209 -24.15 -6.40 -0.90
C ILE A 209 -25.15 -6.68 0.23
N SER A 210 -25.42 -5.70 1.07
CA SER A 210 -26.33 -5.86 2.22
C SER A 210 -27.75 -6.22 1.80
N GLU A 211 -28.22 -5.70 0.68
CA GLU A 211 -29.56 -5.93 0.16
C GLU A 211 -29.69 -7.20 -0.68
N ASN A 212 -28.68 -7.51 -1.50
CA ASN A 212 -28.82 -8.42 -2.62
C ASN A 212 -27.83 -9.59 -2.66
N SER A 213 -26.72 -9.55 -1.90
CA SER A 213 -25.80 -10.69 -1.87
C SER A 213 -26.30 -11.78 -0.92
N ASP A 214 -26.13 -13.04 -1.35
CA ASP A 214 -26.29 -14.21 -0.51
C ASP A 214 -25.03 -14.47 0.31
N ALA A 215 -23.85 -14.20 -0.28
CA ALA A 215 -22.56 -14.37 0.39
C ALA A 215 -21.53 -13.34 -0.06
N VAL A 216 -20.51 -13.13 0.79
CA VAL A 216 -19.26 -12.45 0.46
C VAL A 216 -18.12 -13.44 0.51
N LEU A 217 -17.33 -13.49 -0.56
CA LEU A 217 -16.14 -14.31 -0.67
C LEU A 217 -14.91 -13.45 -0.32
N PHE A 218 -14.32 -13.70 0.83
CA PHE A 218 -13.07 -13.07 1.26
C PHE A 218 -11.89 -13.89 0.79
N TRP A 219 -11.22 -13.43 -0.25
CA TRP A 219 -10.10 -14.13 -0.85
C TRP A 219 -8.77 -13.48 -0.48
N GLY A 220 -7.99 -14.16 0.37
CA GLY A 220 -6.74 -13.60 0.89
C GLY A 220 -6.95 -12.33 1.72
N CYS A 221 -8.04 -12.23 2.44
CA CYS A 221 -8.49 -11.03 3.12
C CYS A 221 -8.64 -11.29 4.62
N ASP A 222 -7.95 -10.51 5.45
CA ASP A 222 -8.10 -10.52 6.90
C ASP A 222 -8.48 -9.13 7.42
N PRO A 223 -9.78 -8.81 7.49
CA PRO A 223 -10.24 -7.51 7.94
C PRO A 223 -10.06 -7.26 9.44
N GLU A 224 -9.65 -8.26 10.21
CA GLU A 224 -9.43 -8.11 11.66
C GLU A 224 -7.99 -7.71 12.00
N THR A 225 -6.99 -8.39 11.41
CA THR A 225 -5.59 -8.20 11.79
C THR A 225 -4.80 -7.37 10.80
N THR A 226 -5.32 -7.18 9.58
CA THR A 226 -4.73 -6.32 8.57
C THR A 226 -5.63 -5.11 8.24
N PRO A 227 -6.28 -4.47 9.21
CA PRO A 227 -7.07 -3.27 9.00
C PRO A 227 -6.13 -2.08 9.02
N TRP A 228 -5.41 -1.86 7.96
CA TRP A 228 -4.48 -0.75 7.86
C TRP A 228 -4.96 0.27 6.83
N GLY A 229 -4.37 1.43 6.87
CA GLY A 229 -4.77 2.50 6.00
C GLY A 229 -6.00 3.25 6.54
N TRP A 230 -6.74 3.77 5.64
CA TRP A 230 -7.69 4.82 5.92
C TRP A 230 -9.06 4.37 6.43
N SER A 231 -9.40 3.11 6.26
CA SER A 231 -10.70 2.59 6.71
C SER A 231 -10.74 2.17 8.18
N GLY A 232 -9.62 2.20 8.89
CA GLY A 232 -9.55 1.81 10.31
C GLY A 232 -10.15 0.42 10.54
N GLN A 233 -11.03 0.30 11.52
CA GLN A 233 -11.72 -0.96 11.85
C GLN A 233 -13.08 -1.12 11.16
N GLN A 234 -13.40 -0.35 10.14
CA GLN A 234 -14.72 -0.46 9.48
C GLN A 234 -14.92 -1.81 8.80
N ALA A 235 -13.86 -2.39 8.29
CA ALA A 235 -13.91 -3.73 7.67
C ALA A 235 -14.39 -4.80 8.65
N SER A 236 -13.85 -4.81 9.87
CA SER A 236 -14.29 -5.70 10.95
C SER A 236 -15.78 -5.50 11.27
N ARG A 237 -16.23 -4.25 11.42
CA ARG A 237 -17.63 -3.93 11.68
C ARG A 237 -18.56 -4.40 10.57
N LEU A 238 -18.13 -4.28 9.31
CA LEU A 238 -18.90 -4.79 8.18
C LEU A 238 -19.03 -6.32 8.21
N CYS A 239 -18.01 -7.04 8.63
CA CYS A 239 -18.11 -8.49 8.79
C CYS A 239 -19.15 -8.87 9.86
N PHE A 240 -19.18 -8.17 11.00
CA PHE A 240 -20.25 -8.37 11.97
C PHE A 240 -21.63 -8.03 11.42
N TRP A 241 -21.72 -6.93 10.66
CA TRP A 241 -22.96 -6.52 9.99
C TRP A 241 -23.46 -7.59 9.02
N PHE A 242 -22.60 -8.17 8.20
CA PHE A 242 -22.99 -9.24 7.27
C PHE A 242 -23.55 -10.45 8.02
N SER A 243 -22.93 -10.86 9.13
CA SER A 243 -23.46 -11.92 9.97
C SER A 243 -24.83 -11.56 10.54
N GLU A 244 -25.03 -10.32 10.99
CA GLU A 244 -26.30 -9.85 11.56
C GLU A 244 -27.44 -9.90 10.55
N ILE A 245 -27.18 -9.52 9.29
CA ILE A 245 -28.19 -9.51 8.22
C ILE A 245 -28.27 -10.83 7.44
N GLY A 246 -27.51 -11.86 7.85
CA GLY A 246 -27.53 -13.19 7.25
C GLY A 246 -26.90 -13.28 5.87
N VAL A 247 -25.88 -12.48 5.59
CA VAL A 247 -24.99 -12.64 4.43
C VAL A 247 -23.88 -13.59 4.81
N GLU A 248 -23.78 -14.73 4.12
CA GLU A 248 -22.77 -15.76 4.41
C GLU A 248 -21.37 -15.26 4.10
N GLN A 249 -20.38 -15.64 4.93
CA GLN A 249 -18.99 -15.25 4.75
C GLN A 249 -18.13 -16.48 4.44
N ILE A 250 -17.60 -16.53 3.22
CA ILE A 250 -16.72 -17.61 2.74
C ILE A 250 -15.29 -17.07 2.69
N HIS A 251 -14.41 -17.65 3.48
CA HIS A 251 -13.01 -17.21 3.53
C HIS A 251 -12.08 -18.21 2.85
N ILE A 252 -11.28 -17.73 1.89
CA ILE A 252 -10.20 -18.49 1.25
C ILE A 252 -8.89 -17.91 1.76
N ALA A 253 -8.18 -18.65 2.60
CA ALA A 253 -6.93 -18.24 3.23
C ALA A 253 -6.12 -19.47 3.67
N PRO A 254 -4.77 -19.37 3.70
CA PRO A 254 -3.92 -20.54 3.99
C PRO A 254 -4.01 -21.03 5.43
N ASP A 255 -4.38 -20.17 6.36
CA ASP A 255 -4.41 -20.43 7.79
C ASP A 255 -5.73 -19.96 8.43
N VAL A 256 -5.96 -20.39 9.64
CA VAL A 256 -7.05 -19.87 10.47
C VAL A 256 -6.55 -18.59 11.15
N ASN A 257 -6.77 -17.47 10.49
CA ASN A 257 -6.52 -16.15 11.05
C ASN A 257 -7.71 -15.65 11.91
N TYR A 258 -7.61 -14.45 12.47
CA TYR A 258 -8.67 -13.91 13.32
C TYR A 258 -9.99 -13.70 12.57
N ALA A 259 -9.95 -13.24 11.33
CA ALA A 259 -11.15 -13.04 10.53
C ALA A 259 -11.89 -14.36 10.28
N ASN A 260 -11.14 -15.41 9.88
CA ASN A 260 -11.73 -16.73 9.67
C ASN A 260 -12.33 -17.30 10.96
N ALA A 261 -11.60 -17.16 12.07
CA ALA A 261 -12.02 -17.70 13.36
C ALA A 261 -13.30 -17.02 13.90
N VAL A 262 -13.52 -15.75 13.57
CA VAL A 262 -14.65 -14.95 14.09
C VAL A 262 -15.83 -14.92 13.13
N HIS A 263 -15.57 -14.83 11.82
CA HIS A 263 -16.62 -14.48 10.85
C HIS A 263 -16.94 -15.57 9.83
N ALA A 264 -16.00 -16.52 9.56
CA ALA A 264 -16.22 -17.46 8.48
C ALA A 264 -17.35 -18.46 8.78
N ASP A 265 -18.38 -18.47 7.93
CA ASP A 265 -19.32 -19.58 7.84
C ASP A 265 -18.68 -20.78 7.15
N ARG A 266 -17.78 -20.50 6.20
CA ARG A 266 -16.96 -21.52 5.52
C ARG A 266 -15.52 -21.02 5.36
N TRP A 267 -14.58 -21.90 5.69
CA TRP A 267 -13.16 -21.68 5.44
C TRP A 267 -12.62 -22.71 4.46
N ILE A 268 -11.91 -22.22 3.44
CA ILE A 268 -11.27 -23.04 2.42
C ILE A 268 -9.76 -22.78 2.51
N PRO A 269 -8.99 -23.72 3.07
CA PRO A 269 -7.54 -23.60 3.10
C PRO A 269 -6.96 -23.78 1.70
N VAL A 270 -6.09 -22.86 1.30
CA VAL A 270 -5.38 -22.89 0.03
C VAL A 270 -3.88 -22.76 0.30
N LEU A 271 -3.03 -23.49 -0.40
CA LEU A 271 -1.60 -23.27 -0.29
C LEU A 271 -1.24 -21.85 -0.77
N PRO A 272 -0.34 -21.14 -0.07
CA PRO A 272 0.11 -19.83 -0.52
C PRO A 272 0.60 -19.84 -1.96
N ASN A 273 0.22 -18.80 -2.72
CA ASN A 273 0.56 -18.61 -4.14
C ASN A 273 0.03 -19.65 -5.14
N THR A 274 -1.01 -20.38 -4.77
CA THR A 274 -1.63 -21.37 -5.67
C THR A 274 -3.07 -21.02 -6.03
N ASP A 275 -3.50 -19.83 -5.69
CA ASP A 275 -4.86 -19.33 -5.89
C ASP A 275 -5.29 -19.39 -7.35
N ALA A 276 -4.37 -19.11 -8.28
CA ALA A 276 -4.64 -19.20 -9.71
C ALA A 276 -5.10 -20.59 -10.15
N ALA A 277 -4.55 -21.66 -9.56
CA ALA A 277 -4.99 -23.03 -9.86
C ALA A 277 -6.43 -23.28 -9.40
N LEU A 278 -6.78 -22.80 -8.19
CA LEU A 278 -8.15 -22.88 -7.68
C LEU A 278 -9.13 -22.11 -8.56
N GLN A 279 -8.77 -20.90 -8.99
CA GLN A 279 -9.59 -20.05 -9.85
C GLN A 279 -9.83 -20.69 -11.23
N LEU A 280 -8.77 -21.22 -11.84
CA LEU A 280 -8.89 -21.92 -13.14
C LEU A 280 -9.80 -23.15 -13.04
N ALA A 281 -9.73 -23.90 -11.95
CA ALA A 281 -10.60 -25.05 -11.75
C ALA A 281 -12.08 -24.67 -11.52
N ILE A 282 -12.33 -23.55 -10.85
CA ILE A 282 -13.69 -23.00 -10.74
C ILE A 282 -14.22 -22.65 -12.12
N ALA A 283 -13.44 -21.96 -12.94
CA ALA A 283 -13.82 -21.64 -14.32
C ALA A 283 -14.07 -22.90 -15.15
N TYR A 284 -13.22 -23.93 -15.00
CA TYR A 284 -13.40 -25.21 -15.68
C TYR A 284 -14.75 -25.87 -15.34
N VAL A 285 -15.14 -25.87 -14.06
CA VAL A 285 -16.44 -26.40 -13.65
C VAL A 285 -17.58 -25.63 -14.32
N TRP A 286 -17.52 -24.31 -14.31
CA TRP A 286 -18.58 -23.50 -14.92
C TRP A 286 -18.68 -23.68 -16.43
N MET A 287 -17.55 -23.79 -17.14
CA MET A 287 -17.51 -24.03 -18.59
C MET A 287 -18.09 -25.39 -18.94
N THR A 288 -17.69 -26.45 -18.22
CA THR A 288 -18.11 -27.81 -18.50
C THR A 288 -19.56 -28.11 -18.08
N GLU A 289 -20.03 -27.45 -17.01
CA GLU A 289 -21.39 -27.57 -16.52
C GLU A 289 -22.36 -26.54 -17.16
N GLY A 290 -21.82 -25.55 -17.86
CA GLY A 290 -22.61 -24.50 -18.52
C GLY A 290 -23.30 -23.56 -17.53
N THR A 291 -22.67 -23.31 -16.35
CA THR A 291 -23.26 -22.58 -15.23
C THR A 291 -22.74 -21.15 -15.09
N TYR A 292 -22.08 -20.60 -16.08
CA TYR A 292 -21.75 -19.19 -16.16
C TYR A 292 -22.78 -18.40 -16.98
N ASP A 293 -22.81 -17.08 -16.82
CA ASP A 293 -23.72 -16.18 -17.54
C ASP A 293 -23.18 -15.92 -18.95
N LYS A 294 -23.63 -16.74 -19.91
CA LYS A 294 -23.17 -16.69 -21.32
C LYS A 294 -23.51 -15.38 -22.00
N ASP A 295 -24.70 -14.86 -21.77
CA ASP A 295 -25.16 -13.61 -22.40
C ASP A 295 -24.35 -12.43 -21.92
N TYR A 296 -23.99 -12.43 -20.62
CA TYR A 296 -23.13 -11.41 -20.04
C TYR A 296 -21.71 -11.52 -20.61
N VAL A 297 -21.14 -12.71 -20.65
CA VAL A 297 -19.80 -12.92 -21.21
C VAL A 297 -19.73 -12.47 -22.66
N GLU A 298 -20.70 -12.84 -23.51
CA GLU A 298 -20.76 -12.44 -24.90
C GLU A 298 -20.86 -10.92 -25.08
N SER A 299 -21.63 -10.26 -24.22
CA SER A 299 -21.92 -8.82 -24.39
C SER A 299 -20.93 -7.90 -23.65
N HIS A 300 -20.19 -8.37 -22.63
CA HIS A 300 -19.38 -7.55 -21.75
C HIS A 300 -17.90 -7.94 -21.73
N THR A 301 -17.49 -8.99 -22.42
CA THR A 301 -16.09 -9.42 -22.46
C THR A 301 -15.55 -9.54 -23.87
N GLU A 302 -14.23 -9.51 -23.98
CA GLU A 302 -13.50 -9.78 -25.22
C GLU A 302 -12.39 -10.79 -24.93
N GLY A 303 -12.17 -11.75 -25.85
CA GLY A 303 -11.12 -12.76 -25.71
C GLY A 303 -11.49 -13.94 -24.80
N PHE A 304 -12.76 -14.12 -24.45
CA PHE A 304 -13.19 -15.24 -23.61
C PHE A 304 -12.92 -16.60 -24.24
N ASP A 305 -13.00 -16.71 -25.56
CA ASP A 305 -12.68 -17.91 -26.32
C ASP A 305 -11.24 -18.39 -26.13
N TRP A 306 -10.28 -17.48 -25.98
CA TRP A 306 -8.91 -17.82 -25.65
C TRP A 306 -8.79 -18.34 -24.22
N PHE A 307 -9.51 -17.74 -23.28
CA PHE A 307 -9.53 -18.21 -21.90
C PHE A 307 -10.15 -19.60 -21.79
N GLU A 308 -11.28 -19.82 -22.45
CA GLU A 308 -11.94 -21.13 -22.52
C GLU A 308 -11.02 -22.18 -23.16
N TYR A 309 -10.36 -21.83 -24.26
CA TYR A 309 -9.42 -22.71 -24.96
C TYR A 309 -8.29 -23.19 -24.05
N TYR A 310 -7.72 -22.26 -23.26
CA TYR A 310 -6.69 -22.57 -22.29
C TYR A 310 -7.23 -23.41 -21.12
N VAL A 311 -8.34 -23.02 -20.50
CA VAL A 311 -8.92 -23.71 -19.32
C VAL A 311 -9.32 -25.14 -19.65
N LEU A 312 -9.85 -25.38 -20.84
CA LEU A 312 -10.23 -26.73 -21.31
C LEU A 312 -9.02 -27.58 -21.74
N GLY A 313 -7.81 -27.04 -21.72
CA GLY A 313 -6.57 -27.74 -22.03
C GLY A 313 -6.26 -27.88 -23.50
N ASN A 314 -6.91 -27.12 -24.37
CA ASN A 314 -6.69 -27.19 -25.81
C ASN A 314 -5.37 -26.54 -26.24
N GLU A 315 -4.82 -25.64 -25.43
CA GLU A 315 -3.55 -24.97 -25.70
C GLU A 315 -2.34 -25.85 -25.32
N ASP A 316 -2.37 -26.44 -24.13
CA ASP A 316 -1.23 -27.15 -23.52
C ASP A 316 -1.47 -28.65 -23.31
N GLY A 317 -2.62 -29.16 -23.68
CA GLY A 317 -3.02 -30.54 -23.47
C GLY A 317 -3.41 -30.88 -22.02
N VAL A 318 -3.55 -29.87 -21.15
CA VAL A 318 -3.81 -30.04 -19.72
C VAL A 318 -5.10 -29.33 -19.31
N PRO A 319 -6.25 -30.02 -19.25
CA PRO A 319 -7.48 -29.43 -18.71
C PRO A 319 -7.31 -29.02 -17.24
N LYS A 320 -7.76 -27.84 -16.88
CA LYS A 320 -7.62 -27.26 -15.53
C LYS A 320 -8.71 -27.79 -14.60
N THR A 321 -8.82 -29.11 -14.50
CA THR A 321 -9.87 -29.77 -13.70
C THR A 321 -9.72 -29.51 -12.20
N PRO A 322 -10.76 -29.72 -11.39
CA PRO A 322 -10.64 -29.70 -9.93
C PRO A 322 -9.58 -30.65 -9.39
N GLU A 323 -9.40 -31.82 -10.00
CA GLU A 323 -8.37 -32.78 -9.62
C GLU A 323 -6.95 -32.28 -9.93
N TRP A 324 -6.76 -31.65 -11.09
CA TRP A 324 -5.52 -30.96 -11.44
C TRP A 324 -5.17 -29.84 -10.44
N ALA A 325 -6.17 -29.07 -10.00
CA ALA A 325 -5.99 -28.00 -9.04
C ALA A 325 -5.73 -28.52 -7.62
N GLU A 326 -6.36 -29.62 -7.20
CA GLU A 326 -6.13 -30.24 -5.89
C GLU A 326 -4.66 -30.58 -5.68
N GLU A 327 -3.99 -31.12 -6.69
CA GLU A 327 -2.54 -31.43 -6.63
C GLU A 327 -1.67 -30.18 -6.39
N LYS A 328 -2.14 -29.00 -6.75
CA LYS A 328 -1.41 -27.73 -6.67
C LYS A 328 -1.76 -26.91 -5.44
N CYS A 329 -3.05 -26.76 -5.18
CA CYS A 329 -3.54 -25.86 -4.14
C CYS A 329 -3.95 -26.57 -2.85
N HIS A 330 -3.96 -27.90 -2.84
CA HIS A 330 -4.41 -28.77 -1.74
C HIS A 330 -5.86 -28.54 -1.31
N VAL A 331 -6.65 -27.85 -2.12
CA VAL A 331 -8.10 -27.79 -1.91
C VAL A 331 -8.71 -29.02 -2.57
N PRO A 332 -9.41 -29.90 -1.82
CA PRO A 332 -9.98 -31.13 -2.39
C PRO A 332 -10.92 -30.85 -3.56
N ALA A 333 -10.82 -31.63 -4.63
CA ALA A 333 -11.59 -31.45 -5.86
C ALA A 333 -13.10 -31.34 -5.60
N TYR A 334 -13.63 -32.10 -4.67
CA TYR A 334 -15.04 -32.03 -4.31
C TYR A 334 -15.42 -30.67 -3.69
N ARG A 335 -14.51 -30.05 -2.92
CA ARG A 335 -14.72 -28.71 -2.34
C ARG A 335 -14.67 -27.63 -3.42
N ILE A 336 -13.77 -27.76 -4.40
CA ILE A 336 -13.70 -26.87 -5.56
C ILE A 336 -15.01 -26.92 -6.34
N LYS A 337 -15.49 -28.13 -6.64
CA LYS A 337 -16.79 -28.32 -7.31
C LYS A 337 -17.96 -27.74 -6.51
N ALA A 338 -17.95 -27.93 -5.21
CA ALA A 338 -18.99 -27.39 -4.31
C ALA A 338 -18.99 -25.86 -4.31
N LEU A 339 -17.81 -25.22 -4.20
CA LEU A 339 -17.68 -23.77 -4.25
C LEU A 339 -18.13 -23.21 -5.61
N ALA A 340 -17.68 -23.81 -6.71
CA ALA A 340 -18.04 -23.38 -8.06
C ALA A 340 -19.56 -23.42 -8.27
N ARG A 341 -20.20 -24.52 -7.89
CA ARG A 341 -21.66 -24.68 -8.01
C ARG A 341 -22.44 -23.76 -7.07
N TYR A 342 -21.95 -23.56 -5.85
CA TYR A 342 -22.53 -22.62 -4.92
C TYR A 342 -22.50 -21.20 -5.49
N TRP A 343 -21.34 -20.75 -5.97
CA TRP A 343 -21.20 -19.43 -6.55
C TRP A 343 -22.11 -19.24 -7.78
N ALA A 344 -22.18 -20.22 -8.68
CA ALA A 344 -23.05 -20.14 -9.86
C ALA A 344 -24.55 -20.07 -9.53
N SER A 345 -24.97 -20.53 -8.36
CA SER A 345 -26.38 -20.58 -7.94
C SER A 345 -26.81 -19.47 -6.99
N HIS A 346 -25.87 -18.62 -6.54
CA HIS A 346 -26.11 -17.55 -5.57
C HIS A 346 -25.48 -16.24 -6.05
N ASN A 347 -25.92 -15.13 -5.48
CA ASN A 347 -25.30 -13.83 -5.72
C ASN A 347 -24.13 -13.66 -4.75
N LEU A 348 -22.91 -13.81 -5.27
CA LEU A 348 -21.69 -13.61 -4.48
C LEU A 348 -20.99 -12.31 -4.89
N SER A 349 -20.58 -11.58 -3.85
CA SER A 349 -19.61 -10.49 -4.00
C SER A 349 -18.23 -10.93 -3.50
N ILE A 350 -17.17 -10.35 -4.04
CA ILE A 350 -15.79 -10.59 -3.57
C ILE A 350 -15.31 -9.39 -2.76
N GLY A 351 -14.76 -9.69 -1.59
CA GLY A 351 -14.13 -8.72 -0.71
C GLY A 351 -12.62 -8.85 -0.66
N HIS A 352 -11.93 -7.74 -0.86
CA HIS A 352 -10.48 -7.65 -0.81
C HIS A 352 -9.97 -6.93 0.41
N CYS A 353 -8.88 -7.45 0.95
CA CYS A 353 -7.95 -6.73 1.80
C CYS A 353 -6.54 -6.79 1.20
N ASN A 354 -5.59 -6.08 1.79
CA ASN A 354 -4.19 -6.20 1.40
C ASN A 354 -3.62 -7.52 1.90
N GLY A 355 -3.70 -8.54 1.10
CA GLY A 355 -3.18 -9.84 1.49
C GLY A 355 -3.21 -10.87 0.39
N GLY A 356 -2.72 -12.04 0.73
CA GLY A 356 -2.72 -13.19 -0.14
C GLY A 356 -1.80 -13.08 -1.34
N SER A 357 -2.03 -13.98 -2.28
CA SER A 357 -1.25 -14.14 -3.49
C SER A 357 -1.42 -13.01 -4.52
N TYR A 358 -2.34 -12.08 -4.26
CA TYR A 358 -2.62 -10.94 -5.13
C TYR A 358 -1.63 -9.79 -5.00
N ILE A 359 -0.72 -9.83 -4.04
CA ILE A 359 0.13 -8.71 -3.70
C ILE A 359 1.61 -9.01 -3.93
N ARG A 360 2.30 -9.52 -2.93
CA ARG A 360 3.77 -9.61 -2.92
C ARG A 360 4.27 -11.01 -3.18
N SER A 361 3.83 -11.63 -4.26
CA SER A 361 4.28 -12.95 -4.62
C SER A 361 4.73 -13.01 -6.08
N CYS A 362 5.46 -14.06 -6.41
CA CYS A 362 5.74 -14.37 -7.80
C CYS A 362 4.42 -14.53 -8.56
N TYR A 363 4.29 -13.83 -9.69
CA TYR A 363 3.11 -13.89 -10.55
C TYR A 363 1.79 -13.47 -9.87
N SER A 364 1.84 -12.58 -8.88
CA SER A 364 0.64 -12.07 -8.18
C SER A 364 -0.41 -11.44 -9.10
N HIS A 365 0.00 -11.02 -10.29
CA HIS A 365 -0.88 -10.54 -11.34
C HIS A 365 -1.81 -11.62 -11.90
N GLU A 366 -1.43 -12.90 -11.85
CA GLU A 366 -2.25 -13.98 -12.40
C GLU A 366 -3.54 -14.21 -11.59
N PRO A 367 -3.51 -14.43 -10.28
CA PRO A 367 -4.76 -14.56 -9.51
C PRO A 367 -5.58 -13.28 -9.52
N ALA A 368 -4.97 -12.10 -9.59
CA ALA A 368 -5.68 -10.83 -9.68
C ALA A 368 -6.46 -10.71 -11.01
N ARG A 369 -5.85 -11.10 -12.13
CA ARG A 369 -6.47 -11.15 -13.43
C ARG A 369 -7.60 -12.18 -13.49
N LEU A 370 -7.35 -13.40 -13.00
CA LEU A 370 -8.31 -14.48 -12.98
C LEU A 370 -9.55 -14.16 -12.15
N GLU A 371 -9.41 -13.40 -11.05
CA GLU A 371 -10.57 -12.97 -10.30
C GLU A 371 -11.52 -12.12 -11.14
N VAL A 372 -11.00 -11.20 -11.95
CA VAL A 372 -11.82 -10.41 -12.87
C VAL A 372 -12.55 -11.31 -13.87
N TYR A 373 -11.89 -12.36 -14.35
CA TYR A 373 -12.51 -13.32 -15.28
C TYR A 373 -13.65 -14.10 -14.62
N LEU A 374 -13.43 -14.57 -13.38
CA LEU A 374 -14.48 -15.25 -12.62
C LEU A 374 -15.69 -14.34 -12.33
N LEU A 375 -15.42 -13.09 -11.98
CA LEU A 375 -16.46 -12.09 -11.77
C LEU A 375 -17.25 -11.83 -13.06
N ALA A 376 -16.58 -11.72 -14.21
CA ALA A 376 -17.23 -11.55 -15.49
C ALA A 376 -18.10 -12.77 -15.86
N MET A 377 -17.61 -13.99 -15.61
CA MET A 377 -18.38 -15.23 -15.84
C MET A 377 -19.65 -15.30 -14.99
N GLN A 378 -19.69 -14.61 -13.86
CA GLN A 378 -20.85 -14.54 -12.98
C GLN A 378 -21.57 -13.17 -13.03
N ALA A 379 -21.35 -12.41 -14.10
CA ALA A 379 -22.08 -11.17 -14.40
C ALA A 379 -21.91 -10.10 -13.29
N VAL A 380 -20.67 -9.73 -13.00
CA VAL A 380 -20.33 -8.64 -12.05
C VAL A 380 -21.10 -7.36 -12.40
N GLY A 381 -21.54 -6.65 -11.36
CA GLY A 381 -22.36 -5.43 -11.51
C GLY A 381 -23.88 -5.70 -11.57
N LYS A 382 -24.32 -6.96 -11.71
CA LYS A 382 -25.72 -7.30 -11.40
C LYS A 382 -25.92 -7.23 -9.87
N PRO A 383 -27.16 -7.01 -9.39
CA PRO A 383 -27.43 -6.91 -7.96
C PRO A 383 -26.81 -8.05 -7.14
N GLY A 384 -26.08 -7.69 -6.07
CA GLY A 384 -25.41 -8.63 -5.19
C GLY A 384 -24.13 -9.27 -5.74
N ARG A 385 -23.61 -8.82 -6.88
CA ARG A 385 -22.43 -9.39 -7.54
C ARG A 385 -21.36 -8.31 -7.72
N ASN A 386 -20.63 -8.01 -6.66
CA ASN A 386 -19.71 -6.89 -6.60
C ASN A 386 -18.28 -7.34 -6.34
N GLN A 387 -17.35 -6.44 -6.61
CA GLN A 387 -15.98 -6.48 -6.17
C GLN A 387 -15.74 -5.27 -5.28
N VAL A 388 -15.39 -5.51 -4.01
CA VAL A 388 -15.28 -4.44 -3.02
C VAL A 388 -13.99 -4.55 -2.23
N LYS A 389 -13.54 -3.41 -1.69
CA LYS A 389 -12.43 -3.33 -0.77
C LYS A 389 -12.89 -3.21 0.66
N PHE A 390 -12.19 -3.90 1.54
CA PHE A 390 -12.43 -3.87 2.98
C PHE A 390 -11.41 -3.05 3.76
N ILE A 391 -10.37 -2.60 3.11
CA ILE A 391 -9.35 -1.72 3.69
C ILE A 391 -8.92 -0.71 2.66
N GLU A 392 -8.09 0.24 3.07
CA GLU A 392 -7.47 1.28 2.26
C GLU A 392 -8.32 1.71 1.05
N TRP A 393 -8.72 2.93 0.97
CA TRP A 393 -9.66 3.45 -0.02
C TRP A 393 -11.11 2.95 0.10
N ALA A 394 -11.44 2.17 1.11
CA ALA A 394 -12.83 1.80 1.38
C ALA A 394 -13.55 3.01 1.99
N LEU A 395 -14.19 3.76 1.15
CA LEU A 395 -14.79 5.06 1.46
C LEU A 395 -16.27 4.90 1.81
N ILE A 396 -16.59 4.11 2.82
CA ILE A 396 -17.97 3.92 3.25
C ILE A 396 -18.53 5.25 3.72
N GLY A 397 -19.61 5.66 3.14
CA GLY A 397 -20.31 6.90 3.47
C GLY A 397 -19.68 8.16 2.89
N MET A 398 -18.39 8.13 2.54
CA MET A 398 -17.69 9.33 2.12
C MET A 398 -18.15 9.87 0.77
N ASP A 399 -18.19 9.01 -0.24
CA ASP A 399 -18.56 9.44 -1.60
C ASP A 399 -20.01 9.84 -1.72
N SER A 400 -20.88 9.25 -0.89
CA SER A 400 -22.32 9.53 -0.90
C SER A 400 -22.71 10.67 0.05
N PHE A 401 -21.92 10.91 1.08
CA PHE A 401 -22.21 11.85 2.16
C PHE A 401 -21.11 12.88 2.36
N ASN A 402 -20.16 12.97 1.46
CA ASN A 402 -19.03 13.86 1.61
C ASN A 402 -19.50 15.33 1.61
N PRO A 403 -19.44 16.04 2.73
CA PRO A 403 -19.81 17.42 2.83
C PRO A 403 -18.69 18.37 2.41
N LEU A 404 -17.51 17.85 2.05
CA LEU A 404 -16.39 18.69 1.67
C LEU A 404 -16.72 19.42 0.37
N PRO A 405 -16.33 20.69 0.27
CA PRO A 405 -16.51 21.45 -0.97
C PRO A 405 -15.88 20.71 -2.16
N PRO A 406 -16.44 20.88 -3.35
CA PRO A 406 -15.76 20.42 -4.55
C PRO A 406 -14.35 21.01 -4.62
N GLY A 407 -13.36 20.18 -4.83
CA GLY A 407 -11.97 20.60 -4.88
C GLY A 407 -11.09 19.63 -4.09
N HIS A 408 -9.84 19.60 -4.44
CA HIS A 408 -8.84 18.74 -3.81
C HIS A 408 -8.15 19.49 -2.67
N PHE A 409 -8.94 19.92 -1.70
CA PHE A 409 -8.41 20.68 -0.56
C PHE A 409 -7.20 20.00 0.10
N LEU A 410 -7.24 18.68 0.23
CA LEU A 410 -6.24 17.93 0.98
C LEU A 410 -4.96 17.64 0.23
N PRO A 411 -4.99 17.23 -1.05
CA PRO A 411 -3.77 17.06 -1.82
C PRO A 411 -2.93 18.34 -1.94
N GLU A 412 -3.58 19.49 -1.95
CA GLU A 412 -2.90 20.79 -2.10
C GLU A 412 -2.18 21.24 -0.83
N VAL A 413 -2.56 20.71 0.32
CA VAL A 413 -1.97 21.07 1.62
C VAL A 413 -0.86 20.11 2.02
N ARG A 414 -0.70 18.97 1.34
CA ARG A 414 0.35 18.01 1.63
C ARG A 414 1.69 18.50 1.11
N ALA A 415 2.73 18.30 1.89
CA ALA A 415 4.10 18.33 1.39
C ALA A 415 4.41 17.11 0.51
N CYS A 416 3.45 16.67 -0.31
CA CYS A 416 3.58 15.53 -1.19
C CYS A 416 4.07 15.96 -2.55
N TYR A 417 4.91 15.16 -3.14
CA TYR A 417 5.29 15.28 -4.52
C TYR A 417 4.11 14.87 -5.42
N HIS A 418 3.75 15.72 -6.38
CA HIS A 418 2.61 15.48 -7.28
C HIS A 418 2.78 14.24 -8.17
N GLY A 419 4.00 13.87 -8.48
CA GLY A 419 4.32 12.72 -9.31
C GLY A 419 4.33 11.39 -8.58
N SER A 420 4.21 11.34 -7.25
CA SER A 420 4.50 10.13 -6.51
C SER A 420 3.48 8.99 -6.74
N VAL A 421 2.40 8.98 -6.02
CA VAL A 421 1.47 7.82 -6.03
C VAL A 421 0.24 8.09 -6.90
N LEU A 422 -0.14 9.34 -7.06
CA LEU A 422 -1.43 9.74 -7.60
C LEU A 422 -1.33 10.72 -8.78
N GLY A 423 -0.13 11.07 -9.21
CA GLY A 423 0.12 12.05 -10.25
C GLY A 423 0.96 11.55 -11.42
N GLU A 424 1.45 12.46 -12.21
CA GLU A 424 2.36 12.16 -13.31
C GLU A 424 3.77 11.87 -12.78
N LEU A 425 4.40 10.84 -13.30
CA LEU A 425 5.80 10.56 -13.03
C LEU A 425 6.70 11.54 -13.80
N PRO A 426 7.90 11.87 -13.27
CA PRO A 426 8.88 12.60 -14.03
C PRO A 426 9.29 11.81 -15.27
N ALA A 427 9.98 12.46 -16.21
CA ALA A 427 10.45 11.83 -17.43
C ALA A 427 11.38 10.63 -17.16
N SER A 428 12.14 10.67 -16.08
CA SER A 428 13.00 9.57 -15.63
C SER A 428 12.40 8.91 -14.39
N PHE A 429 12.09 7.62 -14.49
CA PHE A 429 11.59 6.81 -13.39
C PHE A 429 12.00 5.36 -13.56
N ILE A 430 12.01 4.61 -12.46
CA ILE A 430 12.37 3.20 -12.42
C ILE A 430 11.31 2.42 -11.63
N PRO A 431 10.74 1.35 -12.19
CA PRO A 431 9.92 0.42 -11.41
C PRO A 431 10.72 -0.22 -10.27
N LYS A 432 10.12 -0.36 -9.11
CA LYS A 432 10.77 -0.91 -7.91
C LYS A 432 11.57 -2.19 -8.16
N THR A 433 10.99 -3.10 -8.91
CA THR A 433 11.59 -4.43 -9.18
C THR A 433 12.80 -4.37 -10.10
N LEU A 434 13.04 -3.26 -10.79
CA LEU A 434 14.17 -3.08 -11.70
C LEU A 434 15.31 -2.24 -11.12
N VAL A 435 15.18 -1.77 -9.90
CA VAL A 435 16.19 -0.90 -9.27
C VAL A 435 17.56 -1.59 -9.17
N PRO A 436 17.68 -2.89 -8.78
CA PRO A 436 18.99 -3.56 -8.77
C PRO A 436 19.68 -3.55 -10.14
N GLN A 437 18.94 -3.83 -11.20
CA GLN A 437 19.45 -3.82 -12.57
C GLN A 437 19.87 -2.41 -12.98
N CYS A 438 19.09 -1.39 -12.59
CA CYS A 438 19.36 0.00 -12.91
C CYS A 438 20.57 0.59 -12.15
N ILE A 439 20.88 0.09 -10.96
CA ILE A 439 22.14 0.42 -10.26
C ILE A 439 23.35 -0.20 -10.99
N ASN A 440 23.18 -1.40 -11.52
CA ASN A 440 24.25 -2.16 -12.16
C ASN A 440 24.49 -1.80 -13.64
N VAL A 441 23.69 -0.88 -14.20
CA VAL A 441 23.84 -0.45 -15.59
C VAL A 441 25.21 0.21 -15.82
N GLU A 442 25.94 -0.29 -16.80
CA GLU A 442 27.18 0.31 -17.29
C GLU A 442 26.89 1.44 -18.29
N ASP A 443 27.87 2.32 -18.51
CA ASP A 443 27.71 3.42 -19.46
C ASP A 443 27.41 2.92 -20.89
N GLY A 444 26.28 3.36 -21.42
CA GLY A 444 25.79 2.97 -22.75
C GLY A 444 24.85 1.77 -22.76
N GLU A 445 24.65 1.09 -21.65
CA GLU A 445 23.66 0.04 -21.48
C GLU A 445 22.32 0.63 -21.02
N LYS A 446 21.26 -0.17 -21.15
CA LYS A 446 19.90 0.23 -20.76
C LYS A 446 19.12 -0.94 -20.17
N VAL A 447 18.30 -0.66 -19.19
CA VAL A 447 17.22 -1.53 -18.72
C VAL A 447 15.94 -1.09 -19.42
N GLU A 448 15.22 -2.03 -20.02
CA GLU A 448 14.00 -1.76 -20.76
C GLU A 448 12.84 -2.54 -20.17
N TRP A 449 11.64 -1.95 -20.17
CA TRP A 449 10.42 -2.62 -19.70
C TRP A 449 9.19 -2.10 -20.44
N TYR A 450 8.07 -2.79 -20.28
CA TYR A 450 6.79 -2.37 -20.79
C TYR A 450 5.84 -2.02 -19.65
N GLY A 451 5.06 -0.99 -19.85
CA GLY A 451 4.02 -0.59 -18.95
C GLY A 451 4.41 0.50 -17.98
N HIS A 452 3.39 1.24 -17.59
CA HIS A 452 3.45 2.35 -16.66
C HIS A 452 2.63 2.04 -15.42
N THR A 453 3.09 2.47 -14.31
CA THR A 453 2.62 2.01 -13.02
C THR A 453 1.57 2.87 -12.36
N THR A 454 1.36 4.09 -12.82
CA THR A 454 0.30 4.92 -12.27
C THR A 454 -1.04 4.54 -12.87
N SER A 455 -1.96 4.25 -12.00
CA SER A 455 -3.19 3.57 -12.30
C SER A 455 -4.24 4.41 -13.03
N ARG A 456 -4.26 5.72 -12.80
CA ARG A 456 -5.46 6.50 -13.09
C ARG A 456 -5.64 6.95 -14.52
N HIS A 457 -4.57 7.19 -15.26
CA HIS A 457 -4.69 8.01 -16.46
C HIS A 457 -4.18 7.41 -17.76
N HIS A 458 -3.47 6.27 -17.73
CA HIS A 458 -2.71 5.83 -18.90
C HIS A 458 -2.96 4.38 -19.30
N ARG A 459 -4.16 4.07 -19.73
CA ARG A 459 -4.51 2.73 -20.23
C ARG A 459 -3.60 2.27 -21.34
N THR A 460 -3.23 3.17 -22.24
CA THR A 460 -2.36 2.89 -23.38
C THR A 460 -0.90 2.71 -22.97
N ASP A 461 -0.47 3.30 -21.88
CA ASP A 461 0.91 3.23 -21.41
C ASP A 461 1.30 1.85 -20.88
N GLN A 462 0.34 0.96 -20.63
CA GLN A 462 0.61 -0.43 -20.25
C GLN A 462 1.40 -1.20 -21.33
N PHE A 463 1.28 -0.79 -22.57
CA PHE A 463 1.92 -1.43 -23.72
C PHE A 463 3.07 -0.61 -24.29
N LYS A 464 3.35 0.53 -23.69
CA LYS A 464 4.43 1.41 -24.09
C LYS A 464 5.75 0.92 -23.50
N LYS A 465 6.79 0.98 -24.32
CA LYS A 465 8.15 0.67 -23.91
C LYS A 465 8.79 1.87 -23.21
N PHE A 466 9.41 1.60 -22.08
CA PHE A 466 10.21 2.55 -21.31
C PHE A 466 11.62 2.04 -21.14
N GLN A 467 12.52 2.91 -20.75
CA GLN A 467 13.94 2.58 -20.56
C GLN A 467 14.58 3.44 -19.47
N PHE A 468 15.62 2.92 -18.86
CA PHE A 468 16.54 3.67 -18.01
C PHE A 468 17.98 3.18 -18.24
N PRO A 469 19.00 4.08 -18.30
CA PRO A 469 18.89 5.53 -18.37
C PRO A 469 18.18 6.03 -19.65
N GLN A 470 17.77 7.29 -19.66
CA GLN A 470 17.31 7.94 -20.88
C GLN A 470 18.51 8.19 -21.83
N ASP A 471 18.24 8.51 -23.09
CA ASP A 471 19.29 8.77 -24.07
C ASP A 471 20.15 9.95 -23.65
N GLY A 472 21.44 9.70 -23.44
CA GLY A 472 22.42 10.70 -23.01
C GLY A 472 22.59 10.83 -21.49
N ASP A 473 21.80 10.08 -20.70
CA ASP A 473 21.92 10.03 -19.25
C ASP A 473 22.85 8.90 -18.79
N HIS A 474 23.30 8.99 -17.55
CA HIS A 474 24.05 7.95 -16.84
C HIS A 474 23.15 7.10 -15.92
N GLY A 475 23.65 5.94 -15.46
CA GLY A 475 23.03 5.13 -14.43
C GLY A 475 22.92 5.83 -13.07
N ILE A 476 22.35 5.14 -12.09
CA ILE A 476 22.20 5.66 -10.72
C ILE A 476 23.57 5.87 -10.08
N LYS A 477 23.83 7.07 -9.58
CA LYS A 477 25.05 7.44 -8.84
C LYS A 477 24.75 7.79 -7.37
N MET A 478 23.53 8.24 -7.09
CA MET A 478 23.07 8.54 -5.75
C MET A 478 21.66 7.98 -5.53
N ILE A 479 21.44 7.42 -4.36
CA ILE A 479 20.11 7.09 -3.85
C ILE A 479 19.84 7.94 -2.61
N TRP A 480 18.69 8.61 -2.57
CA TRP A 480 18.13 9.20 -1.37
C TRP A 480 16.85 8.46 -1.00
N SER A 481 16.87 7.78 0.13
CA SER A 481 15.78 6.89 0.56
C SER A 481 15.19 7.31 1.90
N ASP A 482 13.87 7.31 2.00
CA ASP A 482 13.14 7.37 3.27
C ASP A 482 12.48 6.01 3.64
N SER A 483 12.61 5.02 2.78
CA SER A 483 11.94 3.72 2.90
C SER A 483 12.93 2.57 2.77
N PRO A 484 13.91 2.44 3.68
CA PRO A 484 15.01 1.49 3.58
C PRO A 484 14.59 0.07 3.96
N CYS A 485 13.65 -0.52 3.23
CA CYS A 485 13.10 -1.84 3.54
C CYS A 485 13.13 -2.81 2.33
N TRP A 486 13.87 -2.50 1.28
CA TRP A 486 13.83 -3.26 0.04
C TRP A 486 14.28 -4.69 0.18
N SER A 487 15.39 -4.91 0.87
CA SER A 487 15.93 -6.26 1.06
C SER A 487 15.01 -7.21 1.83
N THR A 488 14.02 -6.69 2.53
CA THR A 488 13.11 -7.49 3.37
C THR A 488 11.64 -7.45 2.94
N CYS A 489 11.24 -6.43 2.18
CA CYS A 489 9.85 -6.25 1.77
C CYS A 489 9.57 -6.71 0.34
N TRP A 490 10.58 -6.74 -0.53
CA TRP A 490 10.38 -6.99 -1.95
C TRP A 490 11.11 -8.22 -2.44
N ASN A 491 10.74 -8.68 -3.62
CA ASN A 491 11.39 -9.80 -4.27
C ASN A 491 12.83 -9.42 -4.66
N GLY A 492 13.74 -10.39 -4.62
CA GLY A 492 15.13 -10.15 -5.03
C GLY A 492 15.97 -9.38 -4.02
N GLY A 493 15.69 -9.49 -2.72
CA GLY A 493 16.44 -8.77 -1.68
C GLY A 493 17.95 -8.98 -1.72
N ASN A 494 18.42 -10.18 -2.07
CA ASN A 494 19.85 -10.46 -2.25
C ASN A 494 20.43 -9.68 -3.43
N GLU A 495 19.74 -9.66 -4.57
CA GLU A 495 20.16 -8.89 -5.75
C GLU A 495 20.26 -7.40 -5.42
N PHE A 496 19.33 -6.89 -4.61
CA PHE A 496 19.36 -5.51 -4.18
C PHE A 496 20.55 -5.23 -3.26
N GLN A 497 20.85 -6.10 -2.29
CA GLN A 497 22.02 -5.95 -1.44
C GLN A 497 23.33 -6.01 -2.24
N ASP A 498 23.43 -6.91 -3.21
CA ASP A 498 24.57 -6.99 -4.11
C ASP A 498 24.71 -5.71 -4.95
N ALA A 499 23.61 -5.16 -5.45
CA ALA A 499 23.60 -3.90 -6.18
C ALA A 499 24.05 -2.70 -5.32
N LEU A 500 23.67 -2.66 -4.04
CA LEU A 500 24.16 -1.63 -3.12
C LEU A 500 25.69 -1.67 -2.92
N LEU A 501 26.34 -2.81 -3.16
CA LEU A 501 27.81 -2.91 -3.09
C LEU A 501 28.52 -2.50 -4.39
N ASN A 502 27.75 -2.20 -5.45
CA ASN A 502 28.30 -1.81 -6.75
C ASN A 502 28.98 -0.42 -6.66
N PRO A 503 30.21 -0.27 -7.19
CA PRO A 503 30.90 1.01 -7.21
C PRO A 503 30.21 2.10 -8.06
N ASN A 504 29.29 1.74 -8.94
CA ASN A 504 28.48 2.69 -9.69
C ASN A 504 27.63 3.57 -8.77
N LEU A 505 27.15 3.01 -7.65
CA LEU A 505 26.46 3.77 -6.62
C LEU A 505 27.48 4.47 -5.71
N GLU A 506 27.69 5.76 -5.94
CA GLU A 506 28.69 6.54 -5.21
C GLU A 506 28.23 7.04 -3.86
N PHE A 507 26.91 7.29 -3.69
CA PHE A 507 26.35 7.79 -2.45
C PHE A 507 24.97 7.18 -2.15
N PHE A 508 24.85 6.53 -1.01
CA PHE A 508 23.57 6.03 -0.50
C PHE A 508 23.20 6.76 0.80
N LEU A 509 22.23 7.66 0.70
CA LEU A 509 21.69 8.46 1.78
C LEU A 509 20.36 7.89 2.26
N VAL A 510 20.21 7.70 3.55
CA VAL A 510 18.95 7.28 4.19
C VAL A 510 18.52 8.31 5.21
N GLN A 511 17.26 8.76 5.16
CA GLN A 511 16.61 9.48 6.24
C GLN A 511 15.55 8.58 6.87
N HIS A 512 15.76 8.20 8.14
CA HIS A 512 14.91 7.18 8.77
C HIS A 512 14.95 7.28 10.30
N PRO A 513 13.85 6.96 10.98
CA PRO A 513 13.84 6.97 12.45
C PRO A 513 14.67 5.88 13.11
N TRP A 514 14.86 4.70 12.46
CA TRP A 514 15.43 3.51 13.09
C TRP A 514 16.59 2.90 12.30
N MET A 515 17.53 2.28 13.05
CA MET A 515 18.60 1.47 12.47
C MET A 515 18.07 0.09 12.14
N GLU A 516 17.61 -0.10 10.92
CA GLU A 516 17.02 -1.35 10.45
C GLU A 516 17.20 -1.55 8.95
N ASN A 517 17.11 -2.79 8.48
CA ASN A 517 17.09 -3.16 7.07
C ASN A 517 18.21 -2.48 6.26
N ASP A 518 17.86 -1.85 5.14
CA ASP A 518 18.80 -1.24 4.21
C ASP A 518 19.50 0.01 4.77
N THR A 519 19.01 0.59 5.88
CA THR A 519 19.70 1.64 6.62
C THR A 519 21.12 1.20 7.01
N LEU A 520 21.33 -0.09 7.27
CA LEU A 520 22.66 -0.64 7.60
C LEU A 520 23.66 -0.59 6.44
N PHE A 521 23.20 -0.37 5.22
CA PHE A 521 24.03 -0.22 4.03
C PHE A 521 24.32 1.24 3.65
N ALA A 522 23.68 2.21 4.30
CA ALA A 522 23.82 3.61 3.96
C ALA A 522 25.25 4.13 4.18
N ASP A 523 25.69 5.09 3.35
CA ASP A 523 26.92 5.85 3.57
C ASP A 523 26.69 6.95 4.60
N MET A 524 25.46 7.50 4.61
CA MET A 524 25.02 8.49 5.59
C MET A 524 23.57 8.24 6.00
N ILE A 525 23.27 8.50 7.28
CA ILE A 525 21.95 8.31 7.87
C ILE A 525 21.54 9.57 8.62
N LEU A 526 20.37 10.09 8.30
CA LEU A 526 19.75 11.21 8.99
C LEU A 526 18.71 10.71 9.99
N PRO A 527 18.76 11.16 11.25
CA PRO A 527 17.79 10.80 12.28
C PRO A 527 16.47 11.56 12.06
N ILE A 528 15.37 10.82 11.91
CA ILE A 528 14.05 11.40 11.67
C ILE A 528 13.13 11.20 12.87
N SER A 529 12.28 12.18 13.12
CA SER A 529 11.26 12.15 14.17
C SER A 529 10.08 11.30 13.75
N THR A 530 9.44 10.64 14.72
CA THR A 530 8.14 9.98 14.49
C THR A 530 7.01 11.00 14.52
N THR A 531 5.86 10.66 13.96
CA THR A 531 4.67 11.53 13.95
C THR A 531 4.26 12.01 15.35
N LEU A 532 4.53 11.23 16.39
CA LEU A 532 4.19 11.58 17.76
C LEU A 532 5.05 12.72 18.35
N GLU A 533 6.16 13.03 17.72
CA GLU A 533 7.13 14.06 18.11
C GLU A 533 6.91 15.40 17.36
N LEU A 534 5.93 15.47 16.47
CA LEU A 534 5.74 16.59 15.54
C LEU A 534 4.40 17.29 15.75
N ASP A 535 4.35 18.57 15.43
CA ASP A 535 3.11 19.31 15.18
C ASP A 535 2.80 19.18 13.70
N ASP A 536 1.54 18.84 13.38
CA ASP A 536 1.10 18.65 12.00
C ASP A 536 -0.41 18.89 11.91
N PHE A 537 -1.01 18.62 10.78
CA PHE A 537 -2.45 18.44 10.69
C PHE A 537 -2.77 17.17 9.91
N GLY A 538 -3.88 16.57 10.25
CA GLY A 538 -4.37 15.38 9.60
C GLY A 538 -5.79 15.54 9.15
N VAL A 539 -6.24 14.59 8.34
CA VAL A 539 -7.62 14.51 7.92
C VAL A 539 -8.09 13.07 8.01
N ASP A 540 -9.29 12.91 8.45
CA ASP A 540 -9.97 11.63 8.42
C ASP A 540 -11.11 11.68 7.41
N THR A 541 -10.75 11.57 6.14
CA THR A 541 -11.69 11.51 5.04
C THR A 541 -11.86 10.11 4.49
N TYR A 542 -11.09 9.16 5.01
CA TYR A 542 -11.01 7.80 4.46
C TYR A 542 -11.38 6.69 5.44
N SER A 543 -11.62 7.01 6.73
CA SER A 543 -12.03 5.98 7.71
C SER A 543 -13.40 5.39 7.43
N GLY A 544 -14.23 6.14 6.69
CA GLY A 544 -15.63 5.81 6.55
C GLY A 544 -16.47 6.12 7.80
N GLN A 545 -15.89 6.74 8.84
CA GLN A 545 -16.66 7.23 9.97
C GLN A 545 -17.21 8.63 9.71
N PHE A 546 -16.34 9.63 9.82
CA PHE A 546 -16.69 11.03 9.68
C PHE A 546 -15.60 11.78 8.94
N ASN A 547 -15.97 12.84 8.21
CA ASN A 547 -15.00 13.74 7.62
C ASN A 547 -14.49 14.70 8.70
N SER A 548 -13.22 14.60 9.05
CA SER A 548 -12.61 15.39 10.11
C SER A 548 -11.30 16.01 9.65
N ILE A 549 -11.06 17.23 10.10
CA ILE A 549 -9.74 17.87 10.05
C ILE A 549 -9.19 17.86 11.47
N ILE A 550 -7.98 17.38 11.64
CA ILE A 550 -7.35 17.19 12.92
C ILE A 550 -6.16 18.15 13.01
N TRP A 551 -6.17 19.03 14.01
CA TRP A 551 -5.00 19.80 14.38
C TRP A 551 -4.14 18.96 15.30
N GLU A 552 -3.01 18.50 14.79
CA GLU A 552 -2.13 17.59 15.47
C GLU A 552 -1.01 18.33 16.19
N GLN A 553 -1.05 18.33 17.49
CA GLN A 553 0.07 18.79 18.31
C GLN A 553 1.01 17.63 18.63
N ARG A 554 2.28 17.93 18.86
CA ARG A 554 3.22 16.91 19.32
C ARG A 554 2.81 16.32 20.66
N ALA A 555 2.93 15.00 20.76
CA ALA A 555 2.53 14.23 21.91
C ALA A 555 3.63 14.08 22.97
N CYS A 556 4.87 14.18 22.55
CA CYS A 556 6.03 14.05 23.43
C CYS A 556 7.15 14.98 22.99
N ASP A 557 8.14 15.12 23.85
CA ASP A 557 9.38 15.81 23.47
C ASP A 557 10.07 15.04 22.34
N ARG A 558 10.70 15.80 21.44
CA ARG A 558 11.51 15.23 20.36
C ARG A 558 12.61 14.37 20.94
N GLN A 559 12.79 13.20 20.37
CA GLN A 559 13.79 12.23 20.84
C GLN A 559 15.12 12.46 20.13
N LEU A 560 16.19 12.50 20.92
CA LEU A 560 17.55 12.58 20.40
C LEU A 560 17.76 13.85 19.54
N GLU A 561 18.56 13.77 18.50
CA GLU A 561 18.83 14.89 17.58
C GLU A 561 17.99 14.81 16.28
N SER A 562 16.82 14.16 16.33
CA SER A 562 16.00 13.99 15.15
C SER A 562 15.34 15.29 14.67
N LEU A 563 15.21 15.44 13.36
CA LEU A 563 14.38 16.43 12.69
C LEU A 563 13.17 15.75 12.04
N SER A 564 12.16 16.50 11.63
CA SER A 564 11.15 15.97 10.72
C SER A 564 11.73 15.81 9.32
N ASP A 565 11.05 15.04 8.47
CA ASP A 565 11.45 14.91 7.07
C ASP A 565 11.51 16.26 6.36
N TYR A 566 10.52 17.12 6.63
CA TYR A 566 10.48 18.47 6.09
C TYR A 566 11.65 19.33 6.57
N GLU A 567 11.90 19.38 7.89
CA GLU A 567 13.01 20.14 8.47
C GLU A 567 14.35 19.65 7.92
N ALA A 568 14.58 18.33 7.87
CA ALA A 568 15.82 17.76 7.35
C ALA A 568 16.07 18.15 5.87
N VAL A 569 15.04 18.16 5.06
CA VAL A 569 15.12 18.57 3.65
C VAL A 569 15.35 20.07 3.51
N VAL A 570 14.75 20.89 4.37
CA VAL A 570 14.99 22.36 4.39
C VAL A 570 16.42 22.69 4.78
N GLU A 571 17.00 21.95 5.74
CA GLU A 571 18.42 22.16 6.12
C GLU A 571 19.39 21.78 4.98
N VAL A 572 19.00 20.88 4.07
CA VAL A 572 19.81 20.56 2.87
C VAL A 572 19.66 21.60 1.78
N ALA A 573 18.50 22.29 1.71
CA ALA A 573 18.16 23.24 0.65
C ALA A 573 18.95 24.56 0.76
#